data_ddd7fa458f383427524a461c995de4b8
#
_entry.id   ddd7fa458f383427524a461c995de4b8
#
_cell.length_a   1.000
_cell.length_b   1.000
_cell.length_c   1.000
_cell.angle_alpha   90.00
_cell.angle_beta   90.00
_cell.angle_gamma   90.00
#
_symmetry.space_group_name_H-M   'P 1'
#
loop_
_entity.id
_entity.type
_entity.pdbx_description
1 polymer ?
#
loop_
_entity_poly.entity_id
_entity_poly.type
_entity_poly.pdbx_seq_one_letter_code
_entity_poly.pdbx_strand_id
1 'polypeptide(L)'
;MFIQTEETPNPSTLKFLPGKVLMKSGTLEFKNKEEAKNNSLANELFSQDNVEGVFIGKDFLTITKSESVEWESLKPSVLSIMLDFFSTNDKL
;
A
#
# COMPACT_ATOMS: atom_id res chain seq x y z
N MET A 1 -6.60 7.32 13.05
CA MET A 1 -5.29 7.29 12.38
C MET A 1 -5.33 8.15 11.12
N PHE A 2 -4.27 8.88 10.89
CA PHE A 2 -4.16 9.73 9.71
C PHE A 2 -2.99 9.28 8.87
N ILE A 3 -3.24 8.97 7.61
CA ILE A 3 -2.20 8.49 6.70
C ILE A 3 -1.88 9.60 5.71
N GLN A 4 -0.65 10.11 5.77
CA GLN A 4 -0.18 11.11 4.84
C GLN A 4 0.28 10.46 3.55
N THR A 5 0.25 11.21 2.47
CA THR A 5 0.73 10.73 1.17
C THR A 5 1.76 11.69 0.62
N GLU A 6 2.71 11.14 -0.15
CA GLU A 6 3.74 11.91 -0.84
C GLU A 6 3.85 11.40 -2.27
N GLU A 7 3.99 12.33 -3.18
CA GLU A 7 4.25 11.97 -4.58
C GLU A 7 5.67 11.44 -4.71
N THR A 8 5.87 10.60 -5.70
CA THR A 8 7.19 10.06 -6.02
C THR A 8 7.57 10.49 -7.45
N PRO A 9 8.83 10.31 -7.86
CA PRO A 9 9.22 10.60 -9.25
C PRO A 9 8.42 9.83 -10.28
N ASN A 10 7.85 8.67 -9.91
CA ASN A 10 7.00 7.91 -10.81
C ASN A 10 5.54 8.28 -10.53
N PRO A 11 4.83 8.91 -11.50
CA PRO A 11 3.44 9.31 -11.26
C PRO A 11 2.47 8.16 -11.03
N SER A 12 2.85 6.93 -11.38
CA SER A 12 2.03 5.77 -11.10
C SER A 12 2.26 5.20 -9.70
N THR A 13 3.22 5.73 -8.96
CA THR A 13 3.56 5.26 -7.61
C THR A 13 3.32 6.37 -6.60
N LEU A 14 2.58 6.06 -5.54
CA LEU A 14 2.31 6.99 -4.46
C LEU A 14 2.81 6.41 -3.15
N LYS A 15 3.41 7.25 -2.32
CA LYS A 15 3.96 6.85 -1.03
C LYS A 15 2.97 7.19 0.08
N PHE A 16 2.77 6.24 0.98
CA PHE A 16 1.84 6.38 2.09
C PHE A 16 2.60 6.28 3.40
N LEU A 17 2.31 7.21 4.32
CA LEU A 17 3.01 7.30 5.61
C LEU A 17 1.98 7.19 6.74
N PRO A 18 1.81 5.98 7.29
CA PRO A 18 0.80 5.79 8.34
C PRO A 18 1.19 6.31 9.72
N GLY A 19 2.44 6.77 9.89
CA GLY A 19 2.85 7.34 11.16
C GLY A 19 3.19 6.32 12.22
N LYS A 20 3.56 5.12 11.80
CA LYS A 20 3.95 4.05 12.71
C LYS A 20 4.98 3.16 12.03
N VAL A 21 5.72 2.40 12.84
CA VAL A 21 6.66 1.43 12.31
C VAL A 21 5.89 0.23 11.79
N LEU A 22 6.15 -0.15 10.55
CA LEU A 22 5.50 -1.28 9.90
C LEU A 22 6.34 -2.54 9.96
N MET A 23 7.68 -2.38 9.91
CA MET A 23 8.61 -3.51 9.91
C MET A 23 9.77 -3.19 10.83
N LYS A 24 10.25 -4.21 11.55
CA LYS A 24 11.41 -4.02 12.42
C LYS A 24 12.67 -3.85 11.60
N SER A 25 12.78 -4.57 10.49
CA SER A 25 13.96 -4.50 9.63
C SER A 25 13.57 -5.00 8.24
N GLY A 26 14.36 -4.60 7.26
CA GLY A 26 14.17 -5.06 5.90
C GLY A 26 12.99 -4.40 5.21
N THR A 27 12.67 -4.92 4.05
CA THR A 27 11.57 -4.43 3.22
C THR A 27 10.85 -5.62 2.61
N LEU A 28 9.62 -5.38 2.15
CA LEU A 28 8.84 -6.36 1.40
C LEU A 28 8.41 -5.73 0.10
N GLU A 29 8.49 -6.50 -0.98
CA GLU A 29 8.04 -6.04 -2.28
C GLU A 29 7.17 -7.12 -2.91
N PHE A 30 6.02 -6.69 -3.43
CA PHE A 30 5.08 -7.58 -4.09
C PHE A 30 4.78 -7.02 -5.47
N LYS A 31 5.06 -7.78 -6.51
CA LYS A 31 4.91 -7.34 -7.89
C LYS A 31 3.59 -7.80 -8.51
N ASN A 32 2.90 -8.69 -7.85
CA ASN A 32 1.62 -9.18 -8.34
C ASN A 32 0.85 -9.82 -7.19
N LYS A 33 -0.39 -10.16 -7.47
CA LYS A 33 -1.30 -10.72 -6.47
C LYS A 33 -0.79 -12.06 -5.94
N GLU A 34 -0.16 -12.85 -6.80
CA GLU A 34 0.35 -14.16 -6.40
C GLU A 34 1.43 -14.03 -5.33
N GLU A 35 2.33 -13.05 -5.48
CA GLU A 35 3.37 -12.82 -4.49
C GLU A 35 2.81 -12.34 -3.17
N ALA A 36 1.66 -11.68 -3.19
CA ALA A 36 1.07 -11.05 -2.01
C ALA A 36 0.15 -11.96 -1.21
N LYS A 37 -0.11 -13.16 -1.67
CA LYS A 37 -1.19 -13.98 -1.09
C LYS A 37 -0.96 -14.36 0.37
N ASN A 38 0.28 -14.37 0.83
CA ASN A 38 0.60 -14.73 2.21
C ASN A 38 0.80 -13.51 3.12
N ASN A 39 0.57 -12.30 2.62
CA ASN A 39 0.63 -11.08 3.42
C ASN A 39 -0.74 -10.44 3.42
N SER A 40 -1.36 -10.35 4.60
CA SER A 40 -2.75 -9.90 4.69
C SER A 40 -2.97 -8.52 4.09
N LEU A 41 -2.11 -7.57 4.42
CA LEU A 41 -2.29 -6.20 3.91
C LEU A 41 -2.08 -6.14 2.40
N ALA A 42 -0.98 -6.72 1.92
CA ALA A 42 -0.69 -6.70 0.50
C ALA A 42 -1.77 -7.44 -0.29
N ASN A 43 -2.25 -8.56 0.25
CA ASN A 43 -3.31 -9.31 -0.42
C ASN A 43 -4.58 -8.48 -0.55
N GLU A 44 -4.95 -7.75 0.50
CA GLU A 44 -6.12 -6.88 0.42
C GLU A 44 -5.92 -5.72 -0.55
N LEU A 45 -4.71 -5.15 -0.57
CA LEU A 45 -4.43 -4.06 -1.52
C LEU A 45 -4.52 -4.54 -2.96
N PHE A 46 -4.01 -5.74 -3.23
CA PHE A 46 -4.11 -6.31 -4.58
C PHE A 46 -5.52 -6.76 -4.94
N SER A 47 -6.46 -6.76 -3.98
CA SER A 47 -7.86 -7.02 -4.32
C SER A 47 -8.45 -5.88 -5.15
N GLN A 48 -7.80 -4.72 -5.16
CA GLN A 48 -8.17 -3.62 -6.06
C GLN A 48 -7.57 -3.91 -7.43
N ASP A 49 -8.40 -3.93 -8.46
CA ASP A 49 -7.98 -4.37 -9.79
C ASP A 49 -6.83 -3.56 -10.37
N ASN A 50 -6.68 -2.31 -9.95
CA ASN A 50 -5.71 -1.40 -10.54
C ASN A 50 -4.43 -1.26 -9.73
N VAL A 51 -4.24 -2.08 -8.70
CA VAL A 51 -2.99 -2.12 -7.95
C VAL A 51 -2.06 -3.11 -8.63
N GLU A 52 -0.87 -2.63 -9.04
CA GLU A 52 0.10 -3.44 -9.76
C GLU A 52 1.36 -3.72 -8.97
N GLY A 53 1.58 -3.01 -7.87
CA GLY A 53 2.76 -3.24 -7.05
C GLY A 53 2.57 -2.67 -5.66
N VAL A 54 3.17 -3.32 -4.67
CA VAL A 54 3.17 -2.86 -3.28
C VAL A 54 4.57 -3.04 -2.73
N PHE A 55 5.12 -2.00 -2.13
CA PHE A 55 6.43 -2.03 -1.47
C PHE A 55 6.23 -1.53 -0.04
N ILE A 56 6.74 -2.27 0.92
CA ILE A 56 6.59 -1.93 2.33
C ILE A 56 7.97 -1.73 2.95
N GLY A 57 8.20 -0.55 3.49
CA GLY A 57 9.43 -0.22 4.20
C GLY A 57 9.22 -0.17 5.70
N LYS A 58 10.16 0.44 6.41
CA LYS A 58 10.10 0.47 7.87
C LYS A 58 8.87 1.21 8.37
N ASP A 59 8.59 2.39 7.81
CA ASP A 59 7.52 3.25 8.31
C ASP A 59 6.70 3.86 7.16
N PHE A 60 6.75 3.25 6.00
CA PHE A 60 6.00 3.72 4.84
C PHE A 60 5.68 2.55 3.93
N LEU A 61 4.76 2.78 3.00
CA LEU A 61 4.53 1.83 1.92
C LEU A 61 4.24 2.60 0.65
N THR A 62 4.57 2.01 -0.49
CA THR A 62 4.23 2.60 -1.78
C THR A 62 3.31 1.66 -2.53
N ILE A 63 2.43 2.25 -3.31
CA ILE A 63 1.54 1.49 -4.18
C ILE A 63 1.73 2.00 -5.60
N THR A 64 1.95 1.07 -6.53
CA THR A 64 2.03 1.37 -7.94
C THR A 64 0.73 0.95 -8.58
N LYS A 65 0.13 1.88 -9.30
CA LYS A 65 -1.17 1.65 -9.94
C LYS A 65 -1.02 1.43 -11.42
N SER A 66 -2.06 0.88 -12.02
CA SER A 66 -2.20 0.84 -13.47
C SER A 66 -2.28 2.25 -14.05
N GLU A 67 -1.72 2.43 -15.23
CA GLU A 67 -1.81 3.72 -15.91
C GLU A 67 -3.23 4.05 -16.35
N SER A 68 -4.10 3.07 -16.37
CA SER A 68 -5.47 3.24 -16.84
C SER A 68 -6.41 3.88 -15.81
N VAL A 69 -5.94 4.16 -14.60
CA VAL A 69 -6.76 4.73 -13.54
C VAL A 69 -6.03 5.92 -12.92
N GLU A 70 -6.81 6.89 -12.44
CA GLU A 70 -6.27 8.06 -11.76
C GLU A 70 -6.23 7.83 -10.25
N TRP A 71 -5.23 8.47 -9.59
CA TRP A 71 -5.14 8.37 -8.13
C TRP A 71 -6.38 8.89 -7.43
N GLU A 72 -7.06 9.86 -8.02
CA GLU A 72 -8.30 10.37 -7.44
C GLU A 72 -9.35 9.28 -7.29
N SER A 73 -9.35 8.30 -8.20
CA SER A 73 -10.29 7.18 -8.13
C SER A 73 -9.80 6.06 -7.22
N LEU A 74 -8.51 5.77 -7.25
CA LEU A 74 -7.96 4.61 -6.52
C LEU A 74 -7.58 4.93 -5.08
N LYS A 75 -7.11 6.14 -4.82
CA LYS A 75 -6.60 6.51 -3.50
C LYS A 75 -7.60 6.28 -2.37
N PRO A 76 -8.88 6.66 -2.50
CA PRO A 76 -9.83 6.40 -1.41
C PRO A 76 -9.96 4.92 -1.08
N SER A 77 -9.93 4.06 -2.09
CA SER A 77 -10.07 2.62 -1.87
C SER A 77 -8.89 2.05 -1.12
N VAL A 78 -7.66 2.41 -1.53
CA VAL A 78 -6.48 1.87 -0.84
C VAL A 78 -6.33 2.46 0.55
N LEU A 79 -6.70 3.74 0.75
CA LEU A 79 -6.67 4.33 2.09
C LEU A 79 -7.66 3.65 3.02
N SER A 80 -8.85 3.31 2.52
CA SER A 80 -9.83 2.59 3.32
C SER A 80 -9.30 1.24 3.75
N ILE A 81 -8.65 0.52 2.85
CA ILE A 81 -8.05 -0.77 3.18
C ILE A 81 -6.97 -0.62 4.25
N MET A 82 -6.11 0.38 4.10
CA MET A 82 -5.04 0.62 5.08
C MET A 82 -5.60 0.99 6.44
N LEU A 83 -6.58 1.90 6.49
CA LEU A 83 -7.16 2.33 7.75
C LEU A 83 -7.84 1.17 8.46
N ASP A 84 -8.56 0.35 7.72
CA ASP A 84 -9.23 -0.80 8.30
C ASP A 84 -8.21 -1.82 8.82
N PHE A 85 -7.17 -2.09 8.03
CA PHE A 85 -6.13 -3.03 8.44
C PHE A 85 -5.42 -2.55 9.72
N PHE A 86 -4.98 -1.29 9.74
CA PHE A 86 -4.21 -0.78 10.86
C PHE A 86 -5.04 -0.56 12.11
N SER A 87 -6.36 -0.50 11.99
CA SER A 87 -7.24 -0.38 13.16
C SER A 87 -7.44 -1.72 13.86
N THR A 88 -7.20 -2.84 13.17
CA THR A 88 -7.41 -4.17 13.71
C THR A 88 -6.13 -4.99 13.87
N ASN A 89 -5.01 -4.50 13.31
CA ASN A 89 -3.75 -5.21 13.34
C ASN A 89 -2.63 -4.25 13.71
N ASP A 90 -1.76 -4.67 14.64
CA ASP A 90 -0.58 -3.88 15.01
C ASP A 90 0.59 -4.13 14.09
N LYS A 91 0.62 -5.28 13.44
CA LYS A 91 1.76 -5.71 12.64
C LYS A 91 1.28 -6.30 11.32
N LEU A 92 2.16 -6.25 10.35
CA LEU A 92 1.93 -6.88 9.06
C LEU A 92 2.02 -8.40 9.14
#